data_340a67aed587503393c623bdbb8981d9
#
_entry.id   340a67aed587503393c623bdbb8981d9
#
_cell.length_a   1.000
_cell.length_b   1.000
_cell.length_c   1.000
_cell.angle_alpha   90.00
_cell.angle_beta   90.00
_cell.angle_gamma   90.00
#
_symmetry.space_group_name_H-M   'P 1'
#
loop_
_entity.id
_entity.type
_entity.pdbx_description
1 polymer ?
#
loop_
_entity_poly.entity_id
_entity_poly.type
_entity_poly.pdbx_seq_one_letter_code
_entity_poly.pdbx_strand_id
1 'polypeptide(L)'
;MLGGRLFVPLRSADYRRLWAGQFVSVVGDKIDQIALGILVYQKTGSELQMGIMLAISMLPAALFGMLAGAFVDRWDRRRTMVVADVLRAACVFVVPFVAEWSLLAVYALAFAVGTIALFFEPAKLSLIPELVGHDDLMAANSLDNATSSTAELAGLLFGGALVAVLGYRAAFLLDGVTFLLSALLILSISHRSARPATEKRISWGPVLGETAEGLRYVWDHPVLRDLLGVYSFAIMGVAASTTFIYALALDRFAAGAVGLATLDGAITVGLLAGSVIVGQVDPSGPARKLLMGLLVFGVLVSFASVTPTIAATAAILFCAGVANMFFYVPMATILQQDAEPSMRGRVFAAKQSLSRILSVVGFIGAGALAEGIGLTPSILIAGTIVIAMSLYGWSRPHLRLA
;
A
#
# COMPACT_ATOMS: atom_id res chain seq x y z
N MET A 1 27.86 16.08 3.48
CA MET A 1 27.98 15.93 2.02
C MET A 1 27.05 14.87 1.42
N LEU A 2 26.17 14.24 2.18
CA LEU A 2 25.22 13.18 1.70
C LEU A 2 24.02 13.73 0.91
N GLY A 3 23.62 14.98 1.11
CA GLY A 3 22.45 15.56 0.41
C GLY A 3 22.64 15.90 -1.08
N GLY A 4 23.88 16.04 -1.55
CA GLY A 4 24.15 16.45 -2.93
C GLY A 4 23.90 15.35 -3.97
N ARG A 5 24.15 14.08 -3.65
CA ARG A 5 23.99 12.95 -4.59
C ARG A 5 22.54 12.55 -4.80
N LEU A 6 21.68 12.69 -3.82
CA LEU A 6 20.25 12.32 -3.90
C LEU A 6 19.52 13.10 -5.03
N PHE A 7 19.89 14.35 -5.26
CA PHE A 7 19.24 15.22 -6.24
C PHE A 7 19.92 15.23 -7.61
N VAL A 8 21.00 14.48 -7.80
CA VAL A 8 21.70 14.39 -9.10
C VAL A 8 20.79 13.94 -10.24
N PRO A 9 19.88 12.95 -10.06
CA PRO A 9 18.96 12.53 -11.11
C PRO A 9 18.07 13.67 -11.67
N LEU A 10 17.76 14.69 -10.86
CA LEU A 10 16.97 15.84 -11.30
C LEU A 10 17.69 16.74 -12.31
N ARG A 11 18.98 16.52 -12.56
CA ARG A 11 19.72 17.19 -13.66
C ARG A 11 19.22 16.73 -15.03
N SER A 12 18.75 15.47 -15.15
CA SER A 12 18.04 15.00 -16.33
C SER A 12 16.68 15.69 -16.42
N ALA A 13 16.46 16.44 -17.50
CA ALA A 13 15.18 17.12 -17.72
C ALA A 13 14.02 16.13 -17.83
N ASP A 14 14.25 14.98 -18.46
CA ASP A 14 13.24 13.96 -18.66
C ASP A 14 12.90 13.22 -17.35
N TYR A 15 13.91 12.91 -16.52
CA TYR A 15 13.66 12.36 -15.19
C TYR A 15 12.92 13.35 -14.28
N ARG A 16 13.28 14.66 -14.33
CA ARG A 16 12.59 15.70 -13.56
C ARG A 16 11.11 15.82 -13.93
N ARG A 17 10.77 15.68 -15.23
CA ARG A 17 9.36 15.66 -15.69
C ARG A 17 8.61 14.46 -15.14
N LEU A 18 9.21 13.28 -15.22
CA LEU A 18 8.67 12.05 -14.63
C LEU A 18 8.45 12.23 -13.12
N TRP A 19 9.48 12.68 -12.40
CA TRP A 19 9.45 12.88 -10.97
C TRP A 19 8.37 13.87 -10.52
N ALA A 20 8.25 15.02 -11.19
CA ALA A 20 7.25 16.03 -10.88
C ALA A 20 5.82 15.51 -11.14
N GLY A 21 5.62 14.79 -12.26
CA GLY A 21 4.34 14.15 -12.58
C GLY A 21 3.91 13.16 -11.49
N GLN A 22 4.86 12.32 -11.06
CA GLN A 22 4.61 11.34 -10.01
C GLN A 22 4.29 11.98 -8.65
N PHE A 23 5.04 13.01 -8.25
CA PHE A 23 4.74 13.71 -7.00
C PHE A 23 3.30 14.21 -6.96
N VAL A 24 2.86 14.88 -8.03
CA VAL A 24 1.50 15.45 -8.13
C VAL A 24 0.46 14.33 -8.15
N SER A 25 0.67 13.26 -8.93
CA SER A 25 -0.26 12.14 -9.03
C SER A 25 -0.42 11.39 -7.71
N VAL A 26 0.67 11.10 -6.99
CA VAL A 26 0.60 10.39 -5.69
C VAL A 26 -0.12 11.23 -4.63
N VAL A 27 0.05 12.56 -4.64
CA VAL A 27 -0.74 13.45 -3.78
C VAL A 27 -2.23 13.32 -4.11
N GLY A 28 -2.58 13.33 -5.38
CA GLY A 28 -3.95 13.14 -5.87
C GLY A 28 -4.55 11.80 -5.47
N ASP A 29 -3.83 10.70 -5.69
CA ASP A 29 -4.23 9.34 -5.31
C ASP A 29 -4.61 9.25 -3.81
N LYS A 30 -3.86 9.92 -2.93
CA LYS A 30 -4.18 9.95 -1.48
C LYS A 30 -5.41 10.79 -1.16
N ILE A 31 -5.58 11.92 -1.84
CA ILE A 31 -6.78 12.75 -1.72
C ILE A 31 -8.01 11.96 -2.17
N ASP A 32 -7.92 11.25 -3.31
CA ASP A 32 -8.97 10.37 -3.84
C ASP A 32 -9.33 9.26 -2.84
N GLN A 33 -8.35 8.60 -2.26
CA GLN A 33 -8.56 7.54 -1.26
C GLN A 33 -9.38 8.02 -0.06
N ILE A 34 -9.08 9.22 0.48
CA ILE A 34 -9.83 9.83 1.58
C ILE A 34 -11.26 10.16 1.11
N ALA A 35 -11.37 10.78 -0.07
CA ALA A 35 -12.66 11.18 -0.64
C ALA A 35 -13.57 9.98 -0.88
N LEU A 36 -13.02 8.88 -1.39
CA LEU A 36 -13.75 7.64 -1.66
C LEU A 36 -14.28 7.02 -0.36
N GLY A 37 -13.43 6.96 0.69
CA GLY A 37 -13.86 6.48 2.00
C GLY A 37 -14.99 7.30 2.59
N ILE A 38 -14.90 8.62 2.53
CA ILE A 38 -15.93 9.53 3.03
C ILE A 38 -17.21 9.43 2.20
N LEU A 39 -17.10 9.36 0.88
CA LEU A 39 -18.24 9.16 -0.02
C LEU A 39 -19.02 7.89 0.35
N VAL A 40 -18.31 6.75 0.47
CA VAL A 40 -18.93 5.47 0.80
C VAL A 40 -19.61 5.53 2.17
N TYR A 41 -18.92 6.08 3.18
CA TYR A 41 -19.49 6.22 4.50
C TYR A 41 -20.72 7.13 4.52
N GLN A 42 -20.67 8.30 3.87
CA GLN A 42 -21.80 9.23 3.81
C GLN A 42 -23.03 8.64 3.10
N LYS A 43 -22.80 7.75 2.11
CA LYS A 43 -23.92 7.10 1.37
C LYS A 43 -24.51 5.90 2.10
N THR A 44 -23.75 5.21 2.92
CA THR A 44 -24.15 3.90 3.48
C THR A 44 -24.23 3.88 5.00
N GLY A 45 -23.41 4.67 5.69
CA GLY A 45 -23.23 4.57 7.15
C GLY A 45 -22.71 3.19 7.60
N SER A 46 -22.11 2.39 6.70
CA SER A 46 -21.77 0.99 6.93
C SER A 46 -20.26 0.76 6.92
N GLU A 47 -19.74 0.18 7.99
CA GLU A 47 -18.35 -0.24 8.10
C GLU A 47 -18.01 -1.38 7.14
N LEU A 48 -18.99 -2.26 6.85
CA LEU A 48 -18.83 -3.33 5.87
C LEU A 48 -18.60 -2.74 4.47
N GLN A 49 -19.37 -1.73 4.07
CA GLN A 49 -19.19 -1.08 2.77
C GLN A 49 -17.83 -0.39 2.65
N MET A 50 -17.31 0.14 3.75
CA MET A 50 -15.94 0.68 3.78
C MET A 50 -14.89 -0.42 3.61
N GLY A 51 -15.05 -1.54 4.30
CA GLY A 51 -14.19 -2.71 4.12
C GLY A 51 -14.22 -3.24 2.68
N ILE A 52 -15.42 -3.30 2.08
CA ILE A 52 -15.62 -3.70 0.66
C ILE A 52 -14.91 -2.69 -0.28
N MET A 53 -15.03 -1.40 -0.04
CA MET A 53 -14.35 -0.36 -0.83
C MET A 53 -12.84 -0.56 -0.83
N LEU A 54 -12.23 -0.72 0.34
CA LEU A 54 -10.78 -0.96 0.48
C LEU A 54 -10.37 -2.27 -0.21
N ALA A 55 -11.18 -3.31 -0.06
CA ALA A 55 -10.98 -4.60 -0.73
C ALA A 55 -11.02 -4.48 -2.25
N ILE A 56 -12.02 -3.78 -2.79
CA ILE A 56 -12.17 -3.56 -4.23
C ILE A 56 -11.01 -2.76 -4.81
N SER A 57 -10.51 -1.75 -4.10
CA SER A 57 -9.34 -0.97 -4.53
C SER A 57 -8.06 -1.82 -4.59
N MET A 58 -7.92 -2.83 -3.73
CA MET A 58 -6.75 -3.73 -3.71
C MET A 58 -6.93 -4.99 -4.57
N LEU A 59 -8.16 -5.39 -4.85
CA LEU A 59 -8.49 -6.63 -5.54
C LEU A 59 -7.81 -6.77 -6.92
N PRO A 60 -7.71 -5.73 -7.78
CA PRO A 60 -6.99 -5.83 -9.03
C PRO A 60 -5.53 -6.28 -8.83
N ALA A 61 -4.87 -5.72 -7.83
CA ALA A 61 -3.48 -6.06 -7.52
C ALA A 61 -3.34 -7.51 -7.00
N ALA A 62 -4.33 -8.01 -6.29
CA ALA A 62 -4.38 -9.40 -5.84
C ALA A 62 -4.59 -10.38 -7.01
N LEU A 63 -5.45 -10.01 -7.98
CA LEU A 63 -5.82 -10.88 -9.10
C LEU A 63 -4.81 -10.79 -10.27
N PHE A 64 -4.36 -9.60 -10.62
CA PHE A 64 -3.64 -9.33 -11.88
C PHE A 64 -2.24 -8.77 -11.69
N GLY A 65 -1.81 -8.48 -10.46
CA GLY A 65 -0.56 -7.76 -10.21
C GLY A 65 0.70 -8.43 -10.75
N MET A 66 0.74 -9.78 -10.77
CA MET A 66 1.86 -10.53 -11.32
C MET A 66 1.94 -10.49 -12.86
N LEU A 67 0.82 -10.24 -13.51
CA LEU A 67 0.71 -10.28 -14.97
C LEU A 67 1.04 -8.94 -15.61
N ALA A 68 0.78 -7.85 -14.90
CA ALA A 68 0.95 -6.50 -15.42
C ALA A 68 2.38 -6.26 -15.95
N GLY A 69 3.41 -6.73 -15.23
CA GLY A 69 4.79 -6.63 -15.68
C GLY A 69 5.04 -7.28 -17.03
N ALA A 70 4.52 -8.50 -17.24
CA ALA A 70 4.71 -9.24 -18.49
C ALA A 70 4.06 -8.56 -19.71
N PHE A 71 3.00 -7.77 -19.51
CA PHE A 71 2.38 -6.94 -20.55
C PHE A 71 3.22 -5.68 -20.84
N VAL A 72 3.66 -5.00 -19.79
CA VAL A 72 4.41 -3.74 -19.89
C VAL A 72 5.75 -3.93 -20.62
N ASP A 73 6.42 -5.07 -20.47
CA ASP A 73 7.66 -5.37 -21.15
C ASP A 73 7.57 -5.32 -22.69
N ARG A 74 6.35 -5.34 -23.25
CA ARG A 74 6.07 -5.33 -24.70
C ARG A 74 5.58 -4.00 -25.22
N TRP A 75 5.17 -3.11 -24.33
CA TRP A 75 4.58 -1.83 -24.69
C TRP A 75 5.60 -0.70 -24.57
N ASP A 76 5.36 0.36 -25.31
CA ASP A 76 6.10 1.61 -25.11
C ASP A 76 5.80 2.14 -23.69
N ARG A 77 6.81 2.15 -22.83
CA ARG A 77 6.71 2.46 -21.41
C ARG A 77 6.08 3.83 -21.16
N ARG A 78 6.54 4.83 -21.91
CA ARG A 78 6.03 6.21 -21.83
C ARG A 78 4.56 6.28 -22.24
N ARG A 79 4.19 5.66 -23.39
CA ARG A 79 2.79 5.63 -23.85
C ARG A 79 1.90 4.87 -22.87
N THR A 80 2.35 3.78 -22.32
CA THR A 80 1.62 3.00 -21.30
C THR A 80 1.29 3.87 -20.09
N MET A 81 2.26 4.63 -19.59
CA MET A 81 2.04 5.53 -18.45
C MET A 81 1.05 6.65 -18.79
N VAL A 82 1.20 7.30 -19.94
CA VAL A 82 0.28 8.37 -20.40
C VAL A 82 -1.14 7.86 -20.55
N VAL A 83 -1.32 6.70 -21.20
CA VAL A 83 -2.65 6.09 -21.39
C VAL A 83 -3.25 5.70 -20.05
N ALA A 84 -2.45 5.14 -19.13
CA ALA A 84 -2.90 4.79 -17.80
C ALA A 84 -3.39 6.02 -17.02
N ASP A 85 -2.65 7.13 -17.03
CA ASP A 85 -3.05 8.37 -16.36
C ASP A 85 -4.32 8.98 -16.97
N VAL A 86 -4.44 9.02 -18.32
CA VAL A 86 -5.64 9.55 -18.99
C VAL A 86 -6.87 8.69 -18.67
N LEU A 87 -6.73 7.36 -18.67
CA LEU A 87 -7.84 6.46 -18.34
C LEU A 87 -8.24 6.57 -16.86
N ARG A 88 -7.25 6.68 -15.94
CA ARG A 88 -7.53 6.92 -14.51
C ARG A 88 -8.25 8.25 -14.32
N ALA A 89 -7.76 9.33 -14.94
CA ALA A 89 -8.42 10.63 -14.92
C ALA A 89 -9.89 10.55 -15.39
N ALA A 90 -10.15 9.88 -16.51
CA ALA A 90 -11.50 9.69 -17.02
C ALA A 90 -12.40 8.95 -16.02
N CYS A 91 -11.91 7.86 -15.41
CA CYS A 91 -12.66 7.12 -14.39
C CYS A 91 -12.96 8.01 -13.18
N VAL A 92 -11.96 8.70 -12.63
CA VAL A 92 -12.10 9.52 -11.43
C VAL A 92 -13.03 10.72 -11.66
N PHE A 93 -12.96 11.37 -12.83
CA PHE A 93 -13.88 12.45 -13.18
C PHE A 93 -15.35 12.00 -13.23
N VAL A 94 -15.63 10.73 -13.53
CA VAL A 94 -16.98 10.18 -13.58
C VAL A 94 -17.54 9.87 -12.20
N VAL A 95 -16.67 9.54 -11.20
CA VAL A 95 -17.11 9.14 -9.84
C VAL A 95 -18.12 10.10 -9.23
N PRO A 96 -17.90 11.46 -9.17
CA PRO A 96 -18.84 12.36 -8.51
C PRO A 96 -20.24 12.36 -9.10
N PHE A 97 -20.39 12.01 -10.38
CA PHE A 97 -21.66 11.99 -11.10
C PHE A 97 -22.40 10.69 -10.87
N VAL A 98 -21.73 9.54 -10.97
CA VAL A 98 -22.37 8.24 -10.77
C VAL A 98 -22.63 7.93 -9.31
N ALA A 99 -21.91 8.55 -8.39
CA ALA A 99 -22.09 8.41 -6.95
C ALA A 99 -23.51 8.77 -6.49
N GLU A 100 -24.20 9.63 -7.22
CA GLU A 100 -25.60 10.00 -6.89
C GLU A 100 -26.57 8.85 -7.14
N TRP A 101 -26.28 7.95 -8.09
CA TRP A 101 -27.23 6.96 -8.57
C TRP A 101 -26.84 5.51 -8.24
N SER A 102 -25.57 5.22 -8.15
CA SER A 102 -25.11 3.84 -8.01
C SER A 102 -23.77 3.71 -7.30
N LEU A 103 -23.79 3.19 -6.09
CA LEU A 103 -22.58 2.82 -5.37
C LEU A 103 -21.82 1.69 -6.08
N LEU A 104 -22.54 0.77 -6.74
CA LEU A 104 -21.91 -0.29 -7.54
C LEU A 104 -21.06 0.30 -8.68
N ALA A 105 -21.54 1.38 -9.34
CA ALA A 105 -20.75 2.07 -10.37
C ALA A 105 -19.48 2.71 -9.78
N VAL A 106 -19.54 3.27 -8.57
CA VAL A 106 -18.38 3.79 -7.86
C VAL A 106 -17.35 2.66 -7.61
N TYR A 107 -17.80 1.51 -7.13
CA TYR A 107 -16.93 0.35 -6.92
C TYR A 107 -16.32 -0.18 -8.23
N ALA A 108 -17.10 -0.21 -9.31
CA ALA A 108 -16.60 -0.62 -10.62
C ALA A 108 -15.52 0.35 -11.15
N LEU A 109 -15.69 1.66 -10.93
CA LEU A 109 -14.69 2.66 -11.28
C LEU A 109 -13.44 2.55 -10.41
N ALA A 110 -13.57 2.36 -9.10
CA ALA A 110 -12.44 2.12 -8.20
C ALA A 110 -11.64 0.85 -8.60
N PHE A 111 -12.35 -0.24 -8.94
CA PHE A 111 -11.72 -1.44 -9.49
C PHE A 111 -11.00 -1.18 -10.82
N ALA A 112 -11.60 -0.39 -11.71
CA ALA A 112 -11.00 -0.02 -12.99
C ALA A 112 -9.74 0.84 -12.79
N VAL A 113 -9.78 1.85 -11.93
CA VAL A 113 -8.62 2.69 -11.56
C VAL A 113 -7.48 1.82 -11.01
N GLY A 114 -7.78 0.92 -10.05
CA GLY A 114 -6.81 -0.01 -9.50
C GLY A 114 -6.23 -0.96 -10.56
N THR A 115 -7.05 -1.43 -11.51
CA THR A 115 -6.59 -2.30 -12.61
C THR A 115 -5.65 -1.55 -13.56
N ILE A 116 -5.99 -0.32 -13.93
CA ILE A 116 -5.18 0.52 -14.82
C ILE A 116 -3.84 0.87 -14.14
N ALA A 117 -3.84 1.16 -12.84
CA ALA A 117 -2.66 1.48 -12.06
C ALA A 117 -1.60 0.35 -12.08
N LEU A 118 -2.01 -0.92 -12.24
CA LEU A 118 -1.09 -2.06 -12.30
C LEU A 118 -0.08 -1.98 -13.44
N PHE A 119 -0.41 -1.30 -14.53
CA PHE A 119 0.47 -1.15 -15.70
C PHE A 119 1.41 0.05 -15.56
N PHE A 120 1.09 1.00 -14.69
CA PHE A 120 1.86 2.22 -14.52
C PHE A 120 3.21 1.97 -13.84
N GLU A 121 3.21 1.32 -12.68
CA GLU A 121 4.40 1.12 -11.85
C GLU A 121 5.52 0.31 -12.54
N PRO A 122 5.24 -0.85 -13.19
CA PRO A 122 6.28 -1.56 -13.94
C PRO A 122 6.82 -0.73 -15.11
N ALA A 123 5.97 0.07 -15.78
CA ALA A 123 6.41 0.96 -16.86
C ALA A 123 7.36 2.04 -16.33
N LYS A 124 7.05 2.66 -15.19
CA LYS A 124 7.88 3.64 -14.51
C LYS A 124 9.24 3.05 -14.12
N LEU A 125 9.24 1.92 -13.41
CA LEU A 125 10.47 1.25 -12.97
C LEU A 125 11.37 0.85 -14.15
N SER A 126 10.78 0.50 -15.29
CA SER A 126 11.52 0.16 -16.50
C SER A 126 12.02 1.41 -17.26
N LEU A 127 11.37 2.56 -17.09
CA LEU A 127 11.74 3.81 -17.76
C LEU A 127 12.85 4.56 -17.00
N ILE A 128 12.87 4.53 -15.67
CA ILE A 128 13.85 5.24 -14.83
C ILE A 128 15.31 4.97 -15.29
N PRO A 129 15.76 3.70 -15.50
CA PRO A 129 17.14 3.44 -15.93
C PRO A 129 17.50 4.05 -17.30
N GLU A 130 16.50 4.30 -18.15
CA GLU A 130 16.71 4.93 -19.47
C GLU A 130 16.86 6.45 -19.39
N LEU A 131 16.32 7.06 -18.33
CA LEU A 131 16.34 8.51 -18.12
C LEU A 131 17.54 8.99 -17.32
N VAL A 132 18.13 8.10 -16.49
CA VAL A 132 19.30 8.38 -15.66
C VAL A 132 20.41 7.38 -15.99
N GLY A 133 21.68 7.79 -15.88
CA GLY A 133 22.79 6.87 -16.08
C GLY A 133 22.85 5.79 -15.00
N HIS A 134 23.60 4.72 -15.27
CA HIS A 134 23.80 3.60 -14.31
C HIS A 134 24.34 4.06 -12.95
N ASP A 135 25.20 5.07 -12.94
CA ASP A 135 25.82 5.61 -11.71
C ASP A 135 24.82 6.35 -10.81
N ASP A 136 23.74 6.88 -11.39
CA ASP A 136 22.73 7.66 -10.70
C ASP A 136 21.46 6.86 -10.37
N LEU A 137 21.37 5.58 -10.79
CA LEU A 137 20.19 4.75 -10.63
C LEU A 137 19.79 4.55 -9.16
N MET A 138 20.78 4.32 -8.27
CA MET A 138 20.52 4.18 -6.84
C MET A 138 19.96 5.49 -6.24
N ALA A 139 20.48 6.64 -6.67
CA ALA A 139 20.00 7.95 -6.23
C ALA A 139 18.57 8.21 -6.76
N ALA A 140 18.28 7.83 -8.01
CA ALA A 140 16.95 7.96 -8.61
C ALA A 140 15.90 7.12 -7.88
N ASN A 141 16.19 5.86 -7.58
CA ASN A 141 15.29 4.99 -6.82
C ASN A 141 15.09 5.48 -5.38
N SER A 142 16.15 5.98 -4.73
CA SER A 142 16.04 6.56 -3.39
C SER A 142 15.18 7.83 -3.38
N LEU A 143 15.34 8.68 -4.40
CA LEU A 143 14.54 9.89 -4.57
C LEU A 143 13.07 9.55 -4.87
N ASP A 144 12.82 8.57 -5.73
CA ASP A 144 11.45 8.10 -6.04
C ASP A 144 10.72 7.61 -4.77
N ASN A 145 11.37 6.76 -3.96
CA ASN A 145 10.80 6.28 -2.70
C ASN A 145 10.56 7.41 -1.69
N ALA A 146 11.53 8.32 -1.51
CA ALA A 146 11.38 9.45 -0.59
C ALA A 146 10.27 10.39 -1.05
N THR A 147 10.16 10.61 -2.36
CA THR A 147 9.13 11.43 -2.98
C THR A 147 7.74 10.82 -2.78
N SER A 148 7.58 9.52 -3.05
CA SER A 148 6.31 8.82 -2.87
C SER A 148 5.84 8.92 -1.42
N SER A 149 6.71 8.63 -0.45
CA SER A 149 6.36 8.75 0.97
C SER A 149 5.99 10.19 1.39
N THR A 150 6.71 11.19 0.86
CA THR A 150 6.40 12.61 1.14
C THR A 150 5.09 13.03 0.48
N ALA A 151 4.83 12.59 -0.75
CA ALA A 151 3.60 12.89 -1.48
C ALA A 151 2.38 12.22 -0.82
N GLU A 152 2.53 10.98 -0.35
CA GLU A 152 1.48 10.30 0.42
C GLU A 152 1.12 11.07 1.68
N LEU A 153 2.12 11.53 2.45
CA LEU A 153 1.89 12.33 3.65
C LEU A 153 1.24 13.68 3.31
N ALA A 154 1.73 14.36 2.28
CA ALA A 154 1.16 15.61 1.82
C ALA A 154 -0.31 15.42 1.37
N GLY A 155 -0.57 14.39 0.55
CA GLY A 155 -1.92 14.05 0.08
C GLY A 155 -2.87 13.73 1.21
N LEU A 156 -2.40 13.05 2.26
CA LEU A 156 -3.18 12.73 3.44
C LEU A 156 -3.57 14.00 4.23
N LEU A 157 -2.60 14.88 4.49
CA LEU A 157 -2.82 16.11 5.25
C LEU A 157 -3.70 17.10 4.48
N PHE A 158 -3.36 17.36 3.22
CA PHE A 158 -4.14 18.27 2.36
C PHE A 158 -5.49 17.67 1.96
N GLY A 159 -5.57 16.36 1.73
CA GLY A 159 -6.79 15.67 1.35
C GLY A 159 -7.86 15.74 2.42
N GLY A 160 -7.52 15.50 3.68
CA GLY A 160 -8.45 15.65 4.79
C GLY A 160 -9.02 17.06 4.88
N ALA A 161 -8.17 18.09 4.80
CA ALA A 161 -8.59 19.49 4.82
C ALA A 161 -9.43 19.87 3.58
N LEU A 162 -8.99 19.44 2.40
CA LEU A 162 -9.69 19.71 1.14
C LEU A 162 -11.10 19.13 1.14
N VAL A 163 -11.24 17.85 1.52
CA VAL A 163 -12.55 17.18 1.57
C VAL A 163 -13.44 17.82 2.64
N ALA A 164 -12.88 18.24 3.78
CA ALA A 164 -13.64 18.92 4.81
C ALA A 164 -14.22 20.27 4.35
N VAL A 165 -13.47 21.03 3.53
CA VAL A 165 -13.87 22.38 3.10
C VAL A 165 -14.68 22.35 1.80
N LEU A 166 -14.23 21.58 0.81
CA LEU A 166 -14.79 21.57 -0.56
C LEU A 166 -15.60 20.33 -0.88
N GLY A 167 -15.62 19.33 0.03
CA GLY A 167 -16.31 18.06 -0.16
C GLY A 167 -15.58 17.07 -1.08
N TYR A 168 -16.05 15.83 -1.09
CA TYR A 168 -15.44 14.74 -1.86
C TYR A 168 -15.47 14.97 -3.39
N ARG A 169 -16.47 15.71 -3.92
CA ARG A 169 -16.57 16.00 -5.36
C ARG A 169 -15.35 16.79 -5.86
N ALA A 170 -14.94 17.81 -5.12
CA ALA A 170 -13.77 18.61 -5.45
C ALA A 170 -12.47 17.78 -5.40
N ALA A 171 -12.39 16.84 -4.46
CA ALA A 171 -11.27 15.93 -4.32
C ALA A 171 -11.09 15.04 -5.56
N PHE A 172 -12.17 14.39 -6.04
CA PHE A 172 -12.13 13.60 -7.28
C PHE A 172 -11.77 14.44 -8.51
N LEU A 173 -12.33 15.65 -8.63
CA LEU A 173 -11.99 16.53 -9.74
C LEU A 173 -10.52 16.96 -9.70
N LEU A 174 -10.00 17.25 -8.51
CA LEU A 174 -8.60 17.59 -8.34
C LEU A 174 -7.70 16.41 -8.71
N ASP A 175 -8.02 15.21 -8.24
CA ASP A 175 -7.23 14.02 -8.57
C ASP A 175 -7.24 13.74 -10.07
N GLY A 176 -8.38 13.82 -10.73
CA GLY A 176 -8.45 13.73 -12.19
C GLY A 176 -7.53 14.74 -12.90
N VAL A 177 -7.44 15.98 -12.37
CA VAL A 177 -6.50 16.99 -12.88
C VAL A 177 -5.05 16.58 -12.61
N THR A 178 -4.73 16.01 -11.44
CA THR A 178 -3.35 15.55 -11.14
C THR A 178 -2.90 14.47 -12.10
N PHE A 179 -3.76 13.50 -12.46
CA PHE A 179 -3.47 12.50 -13.48
C PHE A 179 -3.24 13.13 -14.86
N LEU A 180 -4.04 14.09 -15.27
CA LEU A 180 -3.83 14.78 -16.56
C LEU A 180 -2.51 15.58 -16.57
N LEU A 181 -2.16 16.23 -15.46
CA LEU A 181 -0.88 16.92 -15.32
C LEU A 181 0.30 15.94 -15.39
N SER A 182 0.19 14.80 -14.71
CA SER A 182 1.18 13.71 -14.81
C SER A 182 1.32 13.22 -16.24
N ALA A 183 0.20 12.93 -16.92
CA ALA A 183 0.19 12.50 -18.32
C ALA A 183 0.86 13.52 -19.24
N LEU A 184 0.59 14.83 -19.06
CA LEU A 184 1.20 15.89 -19.86
C LEU A 184 2.71 16.01 -19.62
N LEU A 185 3.16 15.91 -18.36
CA LEU A 185 4.58 15.92 -18.01
C LEU A 185 5.30 14.70 -18.59
N ILE A 186 4.72 13.51 -18.48
CA ILE A 186 5.26 12.28 -19.08
C ILE A 186 5.25 12.37 -20.61
N LEU A 187 4.20 12.92 -21.20
CA LEU A 187 4.12 13.15 -22.65
C LEU A 187 5.19 14.13 -23.15
N SER A 188 5.67 15.04 -22.30
CA SER A 188 6.73 15.99 -22.64
C SER A 188 8.15 15.41 -22.54
N ILE A 189 8.32 14.17 -22.05
CA ILE A 189 9.61 13.46 -22.01
C ILE A 189 10.10 13.25 -23.43
N SER A 190 11.33 13.67 -23.69
CA SER A 190 11.92 13.61 -25.06
C SER A 190 12.47 12.22 -25.38
N HIS A 191 12.85 11.47 -24.35
CA HIS A 191 13.40 10.11 -24.52
C HIS A 191 12.37 9.18 -25.18
N ARG A 192 12.82 8.43 -26.16
CA ARG A 192 12.02 7.37 -26.81
C ARG A 192 12.63 6.03 -26.42
N SER A 193 11.87 5.25 -25.66
CA SER A 193 12.28 3.88 -25.33
C SER A 193 12.54 3.08 -26.59
N ALA A 194 13.62 2.31 -26.59
CA ALA A 194 13.87 1.34 -27.66
C ALA A 194 12.68 0.38 -27.74
N ARG A 195 12.29 0.01 -28.98
CA ARG A 195 11.21 -0.98 -29.16
C ARG A 195 11.56 -2.26 -28.42
N PRO A 196 10.61 -2.85 -27.68
CA PRO A 196 10.85 -4.12 -27.00
C PRO A 196 11.32 -5.19 -27.99
N ALA A 197 12.44 -5.84 -27.69
CA ALA A 197 13.10 -6.79 -28.57
C ALA A 197 12.46 -8.19 -28.60
N THR A 198 11.31 -8.43 -27.93
CA THR A 198 10.88 -9.81 -27.69
C THR A 198 9.41 -10.05 -28.02
N GLU A 199 9.18 -10.89 -29.04
CA GLU A 199 7.88 -11.50 -29.37
C GLU A 199 7.54 -12.73 -28.50
N LYS A 200 8.00 -12.81 -27.25
CA LYS A 200 7.62 -13.93 -26.39
C LYS A 200 6.13 -13.90 -26.09
N ARG A 201 5.41 -14.98 -26.41
CA ARG A 201 3.99 -15.14 -26.08
C ARG A 201 3.79 -15.06 -24.58
N ILE A 202 2.81 -14.25 -24.14
CA ILE A 202 2.36 -14.23 -22.74
C ILE A 202 1.76 -15.61 -22.48
N SER A 203 2.30 -16.31 -21.50
CA SER A 203 1.72 -17.54 -20.98
C SER A 203 1.44 -17.38 -19.49
N TRP A 204 0.23 -17.66 -19.09
CA TRP A 204 -0.19 -17.64 -17.69
C TRP A 204 0.48 -18.78 -16.89
N GLY A 205 0.75 -19.88 -17.57
CA GLY A 205 1.32 -21.09 -16.96
C GLY A 205 2.63 -20.84 -16.21
N PRO A 206 3.65 -20.18 -16.80
CA PRO A 206 4.90 -19.92 -16.10
C PRO A 206 4.75 -19.04 -14.88
N VAL A 207 3.95 -17.97 -14.92
CA VAL A 207 3.79 -17.02 -13.80
C VAL A 207 3.08 -17.68 -12.63
N LEU A 208 2.00 -18.40 -12.88
CA LEU A 208 1.32 -19.19 -11.85
C LEU A 208 2.19 -20.34 -11.35
N GLY A 209 2.94 -20.96 -12.24
CA GLY A 209 3.89 -22.00 -11.91
C GLY A 209 5.00 -21.53 -10.97
N GLU A 210 5.61 -20.38 -11.25
CA GLU A 210 6.65 -19.78 -10.42
C GLU A 210 6.13 -19.40 -9.02
N THR A 211 4.91 -18.90 -8.92
CA THR A 211 4.28 -18.62 -7.63
C THR A 211 3.95 -19.89 -6.86
N ALA A 212 3.42 -20.90 -7.53
CA ALA A 212 3.14 -22.19 -6.93
C ALA A 212 4.43 -22.88 -6.45
N GLU A 213 5.49 -22.78 -7.24
CA GLU A 213 6.82 -23.30 -6.90
C GLU A 213 7.40 -22.54 -5.68
N GLY A 214 7.28 -21.20 -5.66
CA GLY A 214 7.66 -20.41 -4.49
C GLY A 214 6.89 -20.79 -3.24
N LEU A 215 5.57 -21.01 -3.35
CA LEU A 215 4.74 -21.44 -2.22
C LEU A 215 5.10 -22.87 -1.76
N ARG A 216 5.36 -23.78 -2.68
CA ARG A 216 5.81 -25.14 -2.37
C ARG A 216 7.17 -25.12 -1.67
N TYR A 217 8.12 -24.34 -2.17
CA TYR A 217 9.44 -24.15 -1.55
C TYR A 217 9.31 -23.65 -0.11
N VAL A 218 8.45 -22.65 0.11
CA VAL A 218 8.16 -22.16 1.48
C VAL A 218 7.58 -23.25 2.37
N TRP A 219 6.67 -24.06 1.86
CA TRP A 219 6.05 -25.15 2.62
C TRP A 219 7.04 -26.21 3.06
N ASP A 220 8.02 -26.51 2.22
CA ASP A 220 9.08 -27.50 2.46
C ASP A 220 10.16 -26.97 3.43
N HIS A 221 10.22 -25.63 3.67
CA HIS A 221 11.20 -25.01 4.57
C HIS A 221 10.55 -24.59 5.89
N PRO A 222 10.86 -25.25 7.03
CA PRO A 222 10.17 -25.02 8.30
C PRO A 222 10.19 -23.58 8.77
N VAL A 223 11.34 -22.87 8.67
CA VAL A 223 11.46 -21.45 9.06
C VAL A 223 10.54 -20.57 8.22
N LEU A 224 10.61 -20.70 6.90
CA LEU A 224 9.81 -19.88 5.97
C LEU A 224 8.31 -20.18 6.10
N ARG A 225 7.95 -21.45 6.32
CA ARG A 225 6.55 -21.87 6.55
C ARG A 225 5.98 -21.23 7.82
N ASP A 226 6.68 -21.36 8.95
CA ASP A 226 6.24 -20.81 10.22
C ASP A 226 6.21 -19.27 10.16
N LEU A 227 7.18 -18.65 9.50
CA LEU A 227 7.25 -17.21 9.28
C LEU A 227 6.07 -16.70 8.43
N LEU A 228 5.78 -17.35 7.29
CA LEU A 228 4.64 -16.97 6.44
C LEU A 228 3.30 -17.28 7.10
N GLY A 229 3.22 -18.31 7.93
CA GLY A 229 2.04 -18.59 8.75
C GLY A 229 1.73 -17.43 9.70
N VAL A 230 2.71 -16.99 10.48
CA VAL A 230 2.58 -15.84 11.38
C VAL A 230 2.26 -14.56 10.58
N TYR A 231 2.97 -14.35 9.46
CA TYR A 231 2.76 -13.19 8.61
C TYR A 231 1.35 -13.11 8.04
N SER A 232 0.78 -14.24 7.63
CA SER A 232 -0.54 -14.31 7.01
C SER A 232 -1.65 -13.74 7.90
N PHE A 233 -1.66 -14.09 9.16
CA PHE A 233 -2.63 -13.54 10.11
C PHE A 233 -2.29 -12.12 10.55
N ALA A 234 -0.99 -11.78 10.64
CA ALA A 234 -0.57 -10.42 10.95
C ALA A 234 -1.01 -9.42 9.88
N ILE A 235 -0.86 -9.75 8.60
CA ILE A 235 -1.27 -8.87 7.50
C ILE A 235 -2.79 -8.67 7.44
N MET A 236 -3.58 -9.68 7.82
CA MET A 236 -5.03 -9.53 7.99
C MET A 236 -5.36 -8.52 9.10
N GLY A 237 -4.66 -8.59 10.24
CA GLY A 237 -4.84 -7.65 11.35
C GLY A 237 -4.42 -6.22 10.98
N VAL A 238 -3.34 -6.05 10.23
CA VAL A 238 -2.91 -4.74 9.71
C VAL A 238 -3.95 -4.19 8.74
N ALA A 239 -4.46 -4.99 7.81
CA ALA A 239 -5.51 -4.57 6.89
C ALA A 239 -6.81 -4.23 7.64
N ALA A 240 -7.21 -5.05 8.61
CA ALA A 240 -8.34 -4.77 9.48
C ALA A 240 -8.21 -3.40 10.19
N SER A 241 -7.00 -3.07 10.67
CA SER A 241 -6.74 -1.78 11.33
C SER A 241 -7.02 -0.59 10.42
N THR A 242 -6.77 -0.69 9.11
CA THR A 242 -7.12 0.37 8.16
C THR A 242 -8.63 0.60 8.11
N THR A 243 -9.44 -0.46 8.01
CA THR A 243 -10.92 -0.34 8.06
C THR A 243 -11.37 0.30 9.38
N PHE A 244 -10.78 -0.10 10.50
CA PHE A 244 -11.11 0.45 11.81
C PHE A 244 -10.71 1.92 11.98
N ILE A 245 -9.63 2.38 11.34
CA ILE A 245 -9.25 3.81 11.34
C ILE A 245 -10.38 4.65 10.72
N TYR A 246 -10.98 4.19 9.62
CA TYR A 246 -12.13 4.86 9.02
C TYR A 246 -13.33 4.88 9.99
N ALA A 247 -13.70 3.74 10.57
CA ALA A 247 -14.81 3.63 11.50
C ALA A 247 -14.57 4.48 12.78
N LEU A 248 -13.36 4.47 13.33
CA LEU A 248 -13.01 5.33 14.48
C LEU A 248 -13.15 6.81 14.16
N ALA A 249 -12.66 7.24 12.99
CA ALA A 249 -12.68 8.64 12.60
C ALA A 249 -14.09 9.14 12.25
N LEU A 250 -14.86 8.35 11.50
CA LEU A 250 -16.11 8.79 10.89
C LEU A 250 -17.34 8.46 11.76
N ASP A 251 -17.36 7.29 12.40
CA ASP A 251 -18.45 6.85 13.26
C ASP A 251 -18.23 7.25 14.71
N ARG A 252 -17.21 6.66 15.38
CA ARG A 252 -17.02 6.81 16.82
C ARG A 252 -16.71 8.25 17.26
N PHE A 253 -15.79 8.94 16.56
CA PHE A 253 -15.41 10.30 16.90
C PHE A 253 -16.16 11.36 16.10
N ALA A 254 -16.90 10.97 15.05
CA ALA A 254 -17.61 11.86 14.13
C ALA A 254 -16.73 13.05 13.66
N ALA A 255 -15.41 12.79 13.50
CA ALA A 255 -14.40 13.81 13.24
C ALA A 255 -14.20 14.09 11.74
N GLY A 256 -14.97 13.42 10.86
CA GLY A 256 -14.96 13.64 9.42
C GLY A 256 -13.60 13.42 8.77
N ALA A 257 -13.38 14.12 7.65
CA ALA A 257 -12.17 14.00 6.85
C ALA A 257 -10.88 14.38 7.61
N VAL A 258 -10.94 15.40 8.45
CA VAL A 258 -9.79 15.84 9.25
C VAL A 258 -9.43 14.79 10.29
N GLY A 259 -10.43 14.18 10.92
CA GLY A 259 -10.22 13.09 11.88
C GLY A 259 -9.59 11.88 11.22
N LEU A 260 -10.08 11.51 10.05
CA LEU A 260 -9.50 10.40 9.26
C LEU A 260 -8.05 10.68 8.89
N ALA A 261 -7.75 11.88 8.35
CA ALA A 261 -6.39 12.28 8.02
C ALA A 261 -5.48 12.33 9.26
N THR A 262 -6.00 12.69 10.44
CA THR A 262 -5.25 12.70 11.69
C THR A 262 -4.86 11.29 12.12
N LEU A 263 -5.80 10.34 12.10
CA LEU A 263 -5.54 8.96 12.52
C LEU A 263 -4.65 8.18 11.53
N ASP A 264 -4.94 8.30 10.23
CA ASP A 264 -4.14 7.67 9.17
C ASP A 264 -2.75 8.33 9.06
N GLY A 265 -2.67 9.65 9.25
CA GLY A 265 -1.41 10.40 9.34
C GLY A 265 -0.55 9.96 10.52
N ALA A 266 -1.15 9.77 11.67
CA ALA A 266 -0.43 9.34 12.87
C ALA A 266 0.26 7.97 12.66
N ILE A 267 -0.46 6.97 12.13
CA ILE A 267 0.13 5.66 11.85
C ILE A 267 1.20 5.75 10.74
N THR A 268 0.99 6.56 9.71
CA THR A 268 1.94 6.75 8.60
C THR A 268 3.24 7.40 9.10
N VAL A 269 3.16 8.45 9.93
CA VAL A 269 4.34 9.06 10.57
C VAL A 269 5.03 8.06 11.50
N GLY A 270 4.26 7.22 12.21
CA GLY A 270 4.78 6.13 13.01
C GLY A 270 5.57 5.10 12.19
N LEU A 271 5.06 4.72 11.00
CA LEU A 271 5.77 3.83 10.06
C LEU A 271 7.11 4.44 9.63
N LEU A 272 7.13 5.72 9.27
CA LEU A 272 8.36 6.43 8.89
C LEU A 272 9.36 6.47 10.06
N ALA A 273 8.92 6.87 11.25
CA ALA A 273 9.77 6.88 12.44
C ALA A 273 10.29 5.47 12.77
N GLY A 274 9.42 4.46 12.70
CA GLY A 274 9.76 3.06 12.93
C GLY A 274 10.81 2.54 11.96
N SER A 275 10.74 2.89 10.68
CA SER A 275 11.72 2.48 9.67
C SER A 275 13.12 3.02 9.98
N VAL A 276 13.20 4.27 10.44
CA VAL A 276 14.48 4.89 10.87
C VAL A 276 15.01 4.22 12.14
N ILE A 277 14.13 3.97 13.13
CA ILE A 277 14.52 3.35 14.40
C ILE A 277 15.04 1.93 14.18
N VAL A 278 14.29 1.10 13.42
CA VAL A 278 14.68 -0.29 13.13
C VAL A 278 16.04 -0.36 12.43
N GLY A 279 16.31 0.59 11.53
CA GLY A 279 17.60 0.67 10.82
C GLY A 279 18.80 0.97 11.74
N GLN A 280 18.58 1.46 12.97
CA GLN A 280 19.63 1.79 13.95
C GLN A 280 19.76 0.72 15.07
N VAL A 281 18.81 -0.23 15.14
CA VAL A 281 18.86 -1.29 16.15
C VAL A 281 19.80 -2.40 15.69
N ASP A 282 20.49 -3.04 16.65
CA ASP A 282 21.34 -4.21 16.41
C ASP A 282 20.66 -5.21 15.46
N PRO A 283 21.32 -5.64 14.37
CA PRO A 283 20.73 -6.56 13.39
C PRO A 283 20.51 -7.99 13.91
N SER A 284 21.06 -8.35 15.07
CA SER A 284 20.92 -9.70 15.63
C SER A 284 19.49 -10.05 16.03
N GLY A 285 19.11 -11.34 15.89
CA GLY A 285 17.81 -11.88 16.29
C GLY A 285 16.61 -11.23 15.60
N PRO A 286 16.55 -11.21 14.27
CA PRO A 286 15.45 -10.55 13.53
C PRO A 286 14.09 -11.17 13.85
N ALA A 287 14.01 -12.47 14.08
CA ALA A 287 12.75 -13.13 14.42
C ALA A 287 12.19 -12.69 15.78
N ARG A 288 13.06 -12.46 16.78
CA ARG A 288 12.64 -11.93 18.08
C ARG A 288 12.04 -10.52 17.94
N LYS A 289 12.67 -9.65 17.12
CA LYS A 289 12.16 -8.30 16.86
C LYS A 289 10.82 -8.32 16.14
N LEU A 290 10.69 -9.21 15.14
CA LEU A 290 9.44 -9.46 14.44
C LEU A 290 8.31 -9.81 15.41
N LEU A 291 8.53 -10.81 16.26
CA LEU A 291 7.51 -11.28 17.19
C LEU A 291 7.17 -10.22 18.25
N MET A 292 8.17 -9.50 18.78
CA MET A 292 7.94 -8.38 19.69
C MET A 292 7.18 -7.24 19.01
N GLY A 293 7.55 -6.88 17.76
CA GLY A 293 6.83 -5.88 16.99
C GLY A 293 5.35 -6.23 16.81
N LEU A 294 5.06 -7.49 16.46
CA LEU A 294 3.68 -8.00 16.37
C LEU A 294 2.93 -7.93 17.70
N LEU A 295 3.57 -8.36 18.79
CA LEU A 295 2.95 -8.32 20.11
C LEU A 295 2.56 -6.89 20.48
N VAL A 296 3.51 -5.97 20.36
CA VAL A 296 3.28 -4.57 20.69
C VAL A 296 2.23 -3.95 19.76
N PHE A 297 2.28 -4.24 18.46
CA PHE A 297 1.27 -3.77 17.49
C PHE A 297 -0.12 -4.25 17.88
N GLY A 298 -0.31 -5.55 18.15
CA GLY A 298 -1.60 -6.10 18.54
C GLY A 298 -2.15 -5.50 19.84
N VAL A 299 -1.29 -5.29 20.84
CA VAL A 299 -1.65 -4.63 22.10
C VAL A 299 -2.08 -3.18 21.83
N LEU A 300 -1.32 -2.40 21.07
CA LEU A 300 -1.63 -1.01 20.78
C LEU A 300 -2.93 -0.87 19.97
N VAL A 301 -3.14 -1.72 18.96
CA VAL A 301 -4.41 -1.75 18.23
C VAL A 301 -5.58 -2.06 19.16
N SER A 302 -5.43 -3.03 20.06
CA SER A 302 -6.46 -3.33 21.07
C SER A 302 -6.74 -2.13 21.98
N PHE A 303 -5.72 -1.40 22.41
CA PHE A 303 -5.87 -0.19 23.21
C PHE A 303 -6.56 0.96 22.48
N ALA A 304 -6.36 1.08 21.16
CA ALA A 304 -7.04 2.08 20.34
C ALA A 304 -8.58 1.97 20.42
N SER A 305 -9.10 0.76 20.67
CA SER A 305 -10.53 0.47 20.79
C SER A 305 -11.20 1.15 22.01
N VAL A 306 -10.45 1.49 23.05
CA VAL A 306 -11.00 2.01 24.32
C VAL A 306 -10.58 3.46 24.60
N THR A 307 -9.84 4.09 23.71
CA THR A 307 -9.40 5.49 23.89
C THR A 307 -10.58 6.45 23.87
N PRO A 308 -10.59 7.45 24.78
CA PRO A 308 -11.70 8.37 24.88
C PRO A 308 -11.65 9.53 23.88
N THR A 309 -10.49 9.82 23.30
CA THR A 309 -10.27 10.98 22.43
C THR A 309 -9.49 10.61 21.17
N ILE A 310 -9.73 11.34 20.08
CA ILE A 310 -9.01 11.16 18.82
C ILE A 310 -7.51 11.41 18.98
N ALA A 311 -7.09 12.35 19.83
CA ALA A 311 -5.68 12.63 20.10
C ALA A 311 -4.98 11.45 20.79
N ALA A 312 -5.63 10.80 21.75
CA ALA A 312 -5.10 9.58 22.40
C ALA A 312 -5.01 8.43 21.41
N THR A 313 -6.04 8.27 20.56
CA THR A 313 -6.04 7.27 19.51
C THR A 313 -4.90 7.52 18.52
N ALA A 314 -4.70 8.76 18.08
CA ALA A 314 -3.61 9.13 17.17
C ALA A 314 -2.23 8.82 17.77
N ALA A 315 -2.01 9.13 19.05
CA ALA A 315 -0.75 8.80 19.73
C ALA A 315 -0.51 7.26 19.79
N ILE A 316 -1.54 6.47 20.07
CA ILE A 316 -1.45 5.01 20.06
C ILE A 316 -1.19 4.48 18.64
N LEU A 317 -1.87 5.00 17.62
CA LEU A 317 -1.67 4.61 16.23
C LEU A 317 -0.26 4.98 15.73
N PHE A 318 0.29 6.12 16.14
CA PHE A 318 1.69 6.45 15.89
C PHE A 318 2.62 5.36 16.45
N CYS A 319 2.45 4.98 17.71
CA CYS A 319 3.23 3.91 18.33
C CYS A 319 3.01 2.55 17.64
N ALA A 320 1.78 2.27 17.18
CA ALA A 320 1.45 1.08 16.41
C ALA A 320 2.16 1.07 15.06
N GLY A 321 2.27 2.22 14.38
CA GLY A 321 3.06 2.38 13.16
C GLY A 321 4.55 2.07 13.38
N VAL A 322 5.13 2.57 14.47
CA VAL A 322 6.50 2.23 14.87
C VAL A 322 6.66 0.71 15.07
N ALA A 323 5.77 0.10 15.85
CA ALA A 323 5.78 -1.34 16.12
C ALA A 323 5.62 -2.19 14.84
N ASN A 324 4.83 -1.70 13.86
CA ASN A 324 4.65 -2.37 12.56
C ASN A 324 5.98 -2.51 11.80
N MET A 325 6.87 -1.52 11.86
CA MET A 325 8.18 -1.60 11.19
C MET A 325 9.10 -2.63 11.85
N PHE A 326 8.99 -2.85 13.16
CA PHE A 326 9.67 -3.94 13.85
C PHE A 326 9.18 -5.33 13.44
N PHE A 327 8.01 -5.43 12.86
CA PHE A 327 7.51 -6.64 12.21
C PHE A 327 7.95 -6.71 10.73
N TYR A 328 7.72 -5.65 9.96
CA TYR A 328 7.85 -5.66 8.50
C TYR A 328 9.30 -5.78 8.01
N VAL A 329 10.22 -5.03 8.62
CA VAL A 329 11.64 -5.03 8.20
C VAL A 329 12.34 -6.34 8.52
N PRO A 330 12.26 -6.90 9.75
CA PRO A 330 12.86 -8.20 10.03
C PRO A 330 12.25 -9.35 9.21
N MET A 331 10.95 -9.28 8.90
CA MET A 331 10.31 -10.24 8.01
C MET A 331 11.01 -10.32 6.65
N ALA A 332 11.26 -9.16 6.03
CA ALA A 332 11.96 -9.09 4.75
C ALA A 332 13.41 -9.62 4.87
N THR A 333 14.07 -9.30 5.98
CA THR A 333 15.43 -9.74 6.27
C THR A 333 15.53 -11.26 6.37
N ILE A 334 14.67 -11.91 7.15
CA ILE A 334 14.65 -13.37 7.31
C ILE A 334 14.38 -14.04 5.95
N LEU A 335 13.39 -13.54 5.17
CA LEU A 335 13.11 -14.08 3.83
C LEU A 335 14.32 -13.98 2.90
N GLN A 336 15.13 -12.91 3.01
CA GLN A 336 16.33 -12.75 2.19
C GLN A 336 17.48 -13.64 2.64
N GLN A 337 17.58 -13.91 3.94
CA GLN A 337 18.64 -14.74 4.51
C GLN A 337 18.39 -16.23 4.31
N ASP A 338 17.16 -16.70 4.56
CA ASP A 338 16.82 -18.13 4.58
C ASP A 338 16.40 -18.67 3.20
N ALA A 339 15.98 -17.81 2.26
CA ALA A 339 15.68 -18.26 0.91
C ALA A 339 16.95 -18.38 0.05
N GLU A 340 17.09 -19.49 -0.65
CA GLU A 340 18.15 -19.66 -1.63
C GLU A 340 18.14 -18.53 -2.68
N PRO A 341 19.30 -18.03 -3.12
CA PRO A 341 19.37 -16.93 -4.10
C PRO A 341 18.53 -17.15 -5.36
N SER A 342 18.46 -18.40 -5.85
CA SER A 342 17.65 -18.80 -7.01
C SER A 342 16.14 -18.76 -6.78
N MET A 343 15.68 -18.87 -5.53
CA MET A 343 14.28 -18.93 -5.13
C MET A 343 13.74 -17.63 -4.53
N ARG A 344 14.62 -16.66 -4.16
CA ARG A 344 14.22 -15.43 -3.49
C ARG A 344 13.09 -14.70 -4.22
N GLY A 345 13.22 -14.51 -5.52
CA GLY A 345 12.20 -13.83 -6.32
C GLY A 345 10.82 -14.52 -6.24
N ARG A 346 10.80 -15.86 -6.32
CA ARG A 346 9.56 -16.66 -6.24
C ARG A 346 8.93 -16.64 -4.84
N VAL A 347 9.76 -16.68 -3.80
CA VAL A 347 9.30 -16.56 -2.40
C VAL A 347 8.70 -15.17 -2.13
N PHE A 348 9.35 -14.10 -2.61
CA PHE A 348 8.81 -12.74 -2.49
C PHE A 348 7.52 -12.56 -3.29
N ALA A 349 7.42 -13.13 -4.49
CA ALA A 349 6.19 -13.11 -5.29
C ALA A 349 5.05 -13.85 -4.60
N ALA A 350 5.32 -15.03 -4.04
CA ALA A 350 4.36 -15.81 -3.27
C ALA A 350 3.88 -15.04 -2.02
N LYS A 351 4.81 -14.46 -1.24
CA LYS A 351 4.49 -13.59 -0.10
C LYS A 351 3.61 -12.42 -0.51
N GLN A 352 3.95 -11.72 -1.60
CA GLN A 352 3.21 -10.54 -2.04
C GLN A 352 1.78 -10.88 -2.48
N SER A 353 1.61 -11.98 -3.22
CA SER A 353 0.29 -12.46 -3.63
C SER A 353 -0.57 -12.85 -2.44
N LEU A 354 0.01 -13.60 -1.50
CA LEU A 354 -0.65 -13.99 -0.27
C LEU A 354 -1.06 -12.75 0.55
N SER A 355 -0.16 -11.77 0.68
CA SER A 355 -0.45 -10.51 1.40
C SER A 355 -1.66 -9.80 0.82
N ARG A 356 -1.73 -9.66 -0.49
CA ARG A 356 -2.83 -8.94 -1.17
C ARG A 356 -4.16 -9.64 -0.96
N ILE A 357 -4.20 -10.97 -1.12
CA ILE A 357 -5.41 -11.77 -0.91
C ILE A 357 -5.87 -11.66 0.55
N LEU A 358 -4.95 -11.82 1.49
CA LEU A 358 -5.28 -11.77 2.91
C LEU A 358 -5.66 -10.37 3.39
N SER A 359 -5.10 -9.31 2.78
CA SER A 359 -5.55 -7.95 3.04
C SER A 359 -6.99 -7.72 2.60
N VAL A 360 -7.39 -8.24 1.43
CA VAL A 360 -8.79 -8.19 0.98
C VAL A 360 -9.72 -8.87 2.00
N VAL A 361 -9.32 -10.06 2.50
CA VAL A 361 -10.07 -10.76 3.54
C VAL A 361 -10.12 -9.94 4.83
N GLY A 362 -8.99 -9.32 5.21
CA GLY A 362 -8.89 -8.47 6.40
C GLY A 362 -9.80 -7.25 6.34
N PHE A 363 -9.85 -6.55 5.20
CA PHE A 363 -10.71 -5.38 5.00
C PHE A 363 -12.19 -5.73 5.13
N ILE A 364 -12.65 -6.76 4.39
CA ILE A 364 -14.07 -7.18 4.42
C ILE A 364 -14.43 -7.75 5.79
N GLY A 365 -13.57 -8.61 6.34
CA GLY A 365 -13.79 -9.23 7.64
C GLY A 365 -13.89 -8.21 8.78
N ALA A 366 -13.04 -7.17 8.76
CA ALA A 366 -13.10 -6.10 9.74
C ALA A 366 -14.41 -5.32 9.67
N GLY A 367 -14.84 -4.95 8.47
CA GLY A 367 -16.11 -4.25 8.27
C GLY A 367 -17.30 -5.10 8.69
N ALA A 368 -17.34 -6.38 8.30
CA ALA A 368 -18.41 -7.31 8.67
C ALA A 368 -18.49 -7.54 10.20
N LEU A 369 -17.35 -7.67 10.86
CA LEU A 369 -17.31 -7.79 12.32
C LEU A 369 -17.79 -6.49 12.99
N ALA A 370 -17.33 -5.33 12.53
CA ALA A 370 -17.72 -4.05 13.11
C ALA A 370 -19.23 -3.83 13.01
N GLU A 371 -19.83 -4.14 11.87
CA GLU A 371 -21.28 -4.04 11.68
C GLU A 371 -22.06 -5.09 12.50
N GLY A 372 -21.53 -6.32 12.63
CA GLY A 372 -22.23 -7.43 13.31
C GLY A 372 -22.19 -7.38 14.81
N ILE A 373 -21.04 -7.03 15.42
CA ILE A 373 -20.83 -7.09 16.88
C ILE A 373 -20.37 -5.76 17.48
N GLY A 374 -20.27 -4.71 16.64
CA GLY A 374 -19.82 -3.38 17.02
C GLY A 374 -18.30 -3.20 16.90
N LEU A 375 -17.90 -1.92 16.78
CA LEU A 375 -16.53 -1.53 16.48
C LEU A 375 -15.51 -1.97 17.54
N THR A 376 -15.81 -1.70 18.82
CA THR A 376 -14.87 -2.02 19.94
C THR A 376 -14.55 -3.51 20.05
N PRO A 377 -15.53 -4.45 20.08
CA PRO A 377 -15.23 -5.87 20.09
C PRO A 377 -14.45 -6.34 18.87
N SER A 378 -14.74 -5.78 17.71
CA SER A 378 -14.08 -6.15 16.44
C SER A 378 -12.59 -5.76 16.43
N ILE A 379 -12.25 -4.58 16.92
CA ILE A 379 -10.85 -4.14 17.09
C ILE A 379 -10.12 -5.04 18.11
N LEU A 380 -10.78 -5.38 19.23
CA LEU A 380 -10.21 -6.28 20.25
C LEU A 380 -9.95 -7.67 19.68
N ILE A 381 -10.86 -8.22 18.88
CA ILE A 381 -10.68 -9.51 18.20
C ILE A 381 -9.47 -9.45 17.25
N ALA A 382 -9.38 -8.43 16.41
CA ALA A 382 -8.26 -8.29 15.48
C ALA A 382 -6.92 -8.16 16.22
N GLY A 383 -6.84 -7.32 17.25
CA GLY A 383 -5.65 -7.18 18.09
C GLY A 383 -5.28 -8.49 18.79
N THR A 384 -6.28 -9.21 19.32
CA THR A 384 -6.07 -10.52 19.99
C THR A 384 -5.54 -11.57 19.01
N ILE A 385 -6.04 -11.60 17.77
CA ILE A 385 -5.52 -12.50 16.72
C ILE A 385 -4.03 -12.21 16.47
N VAL A 386 -3.64 -10.94 16.34
CA VAL A 386 -2.23 -10.55 16.12
C VAL A 386 -1.37 -10.94 17.32
N ILE A 387 -1.84 -10.71 18.55
CA ILE A 387 -1.16 -11.14 19.79
C ILE A 387 -0.99 -12.66 19.83
N ALA A 388 -2.06 -13.40 19.55
CA ALA A 388 -2.05 -14.86 19.54
C ALA A 388 -1.05 -15.41 18.51
N MET A 389 -0.96 -14.79 17.35
CA MET A 389 0.01 -15.18 16.31
C MET A 389 1.44 -14.83 16.69
N SER A 390 1.67 -13.73 17.40
CA SER A 390 2.99 -13.46 17.99
C SER A 390 3.38 -14.56 19.00
N LEU A 391 2.49 -14.89 19.93
CA LEU A 391 2.72 -15.95 20.93
C LEU A 391 2.90 -17.32 20.27
N TYR A 392 2.12 -17.62 19.25
CA TYR A 392 2.33 -18.83 18.43
C TYR A 392 3.71 -18.85 17.80
N GLY A 393 4.18 -17.74 17.21
CA GLY A 393 5.54 -17.63 16.70
C GLY A 393 6.60 -17.90 17.77
N TRP A 394 6.41 -17.37 18.98
CA TRP A 394 7.30 -17.67 20.12
C TRP A 394 7.31 -19.16 20.52
N SER A 395 6.25 -19.92 20.27
CA SER A 395 6.20 -21.35 20.51
C SER A 395 6.99 -22.17 19.48
N ARG A 396 7.35 -21.58 18.32
CA ARG A 396 8.04 -22.27 17.22
C ARG A 396 9.56 -22.24 17.42
N PRO A 397 10.24 -23.41 17.59
CA PRO A 397 11.70 -23.44 17.78
C PRO A 397 12.46 -22.79 16.64
N HIS A 398 11.99 -22.99 15.41
CA HIS A 398 12.64 -22.47 14.19
C HIS A 398 12.68 -20.95 14.15
N LEU A 399 11.64 -20.26 14.67
CA LEU A 399 11.60 -18.79 14.74
C LEU A 399 12.35 -18.22 15.96
N ARG A 400 12.69 -19.02 16.95
CA ARG A 400 13.50 -18.56 18.10
C ARG A 400 15.00 -18.50 17.78
N LEU A 401 15.44 -19.31 16.84
CA LEU A 401 16.85 -19.48 16.47
C LEU A 401 17.25 -18.65 15.24
N ALA A 402 16.29 -18.18 14.47
CA ALA A 402 16.45 -17.24 13.37
C ALA A 402 16.40 -15.80 13.90
#